data_c945818bfb47a3a90385b14071fb3d91
#
_entry.id   c945818bfb47a3a90385b14071fb3d91
#
_cell.length_a   1.000
_cell.length_b   1.000
_cell.length_c   1.000
_cell.angle_alpha   90.00
_cell.angle_beta   90.00
_cell.angle_gamma   90.00
#
_symmetry.space_group_name_H-M   'P 1'
#
loop_
_entity.id
_entity.type
_entity.pdbx_description
1 polymer ?
#
loop_
_entity_poly.entity_id
_entity_poly.type
_entity_poly.pdbx_seq_one_letter_code
_entity_poly.pdbx_strand_id
1 'polypeptide(L)'
;GDVVMEGAQGLMLDQDLGTHPHTTWSRTTPAWAVELCERAGVGRRVRVVGAMRTYATRHGRGPLPHEADLGVVEAHNTTSRWAGEFRTAPWDAEVLRYALDRVRPDVIALSHLDVFDDVLMSAPGEAVGLPPVLVAAHGPDRRDRVLDS
;
A
#
# COMPACT_ATOMS: atom_id res chain seq x y z
N GLY A 1 -13.66 19.41 13.02
CA GLY A 1 -12.91 18.18 13.27
C GLY A 1 -12.18 17.75 12.03
N ASP A 2 -11.24 16.82 12.15
CA ASP A 2 -10.55 16.25 11.03
C ASP A 2 -11.38 15.11 10.41
N VAL A 3 -11.27 14.92 9.10
CA VAL A 3 -11.92 13.84 8.36
C VAL A 3 -10.82 12.93 7.83
N VAL A 4 -10.93 11.64 8.09
CA VAL A 4 -10.05 10.62 7.54
C VAL A 4 -10.83 9.86 6.47
N MET A 5 -10.28 9.81 5.26
CA MET A 5 -10.82 9.02 4.16
C MET A 5 -9.91 7.81 3.94
N GLU A 6 -10.49 6.62 3.99
CA GLU A 6 -9.79 5.37 3.82
C GLU A 6 -10.14 4.76 2.48
N GLY A 7 -9.11 4.48 1.68
CA GLY A 7 -9.22 3.72 0.44
C GLY A 7 -9.01 2.23 0.70
N ALA A 8 -9.52 1.40 -0.18
CA ALA A 8 -9.31 -0.04 -0.17
C ALA A 8 -8.41 -0.47 -1.32
N GLN A 9 -7.78 -1.63 -1.19
CA GLN A 9 -6.94 -2.26 -2.20
C GLN A 9 -5.66 -1.45 -2.47
N GLY A 10 -4.98 -1.70 -3.58
CA GLY A 10 -3.73 -1.03 -3.91
C GLY A 10 -3.70 -0.57 -5.36
N LEU A 11 -2.75 0.31 -5.69
CA LEU A 11 -2.62 0.93 -7.01
C LEU A 11 -2.61 -0.08 -8.16
N MET A 12 -1.95 -1.23 -8.00
CA MET A 12 -1.86 -2.24 -9.06
C MET A 12 -3.21 -2.93 -9.36
N LEU A 13 -4.23 -2.68 -8.53
CA LEU A 13 -5.61 -3.09 -8.75
C LEU A 13 -6.52 -1.94 -9.20
N ASP A 14 -6.01 -0.71 -9.29
CA ASP A 14 -6.79 0.45 -9.72
C ASP A 14 -7.39 0.24 -11.11
N GLN A 15 -8.63 0.69 -11.31
CA GLN A 15 -9.38 0.54 -12.54
C GLN A 15 -8.64 1.13 -13.76
N ASP A 16 -8.01 2.28 -13.59
CA ASP A 16 -7.42 3.06 -14.68
C ASP A 16 -5.89 2.93 -14.73
N LEU A 17 -5.25 2.68 -13.58
CA LEU A 17 -3.79 2.69 -13.41
C LEU A 17 -3.20 1.31 -13.13
N GLY A 18 -4.04 0.33 -12.80
CA GLY A 18 -3.62 -1.03 -12.52
C GLY A 18 -3.34 -1.85 -13.77
N THR A 19 -3.06 -3.14 -13.57
CA THR A 19 -2.71 -4.06 -14.67
C THR A 19 -3.95 -4.75 -15.22
N HIS A 20 -4.59 -4.13 -16.22
CA HIS A 20 -5.75 -4.72 -16.89
C HIS A 20 -5.42 -6.06 -17.55
N PRO A 21 -6.33 -7.08 -17.54
CA PRO A 21 -7.70 -7.09 -16.99
C PRO A 21 -7.79 -7.45 -15.51
N HIS A 22 -6.70 -7.47 -14.79
CA HIS A 22 -6.62 -7.89 -13.40
C HIS A 22 -6.77 -6.70 -12.43
N THR A 23 -7.76 -5.88 -12.65
CA THR A 23 -8.07 -4.66 -11.88
C THR A 23 -9.41 -4.78 -11.17
N THR A 24 -9.66 -3.90 -10.22
CA THR A 24 -10.97 -3.71 -9.61
C THR A 24 -11.76 -2.65 -10.37
N TRP A 25 -13.08 -2.58 -10.17
CA TRP A 25 -13.97 -1.59 -10.79
C TRP A 25 -14.04 -0.29 -9.98
N SER A 26 -12.94 0.08 -9.36
CA SER A 26 -12.88 1.30 -8.54
C SER A 26 -11.51 1.97 -8.65
N ARG A 27 -11.50 3.29 -8.40
CA ARG A 27 -10.26 4.04 -8.23
C ARG A 27 -9.73 3.82 -6.83
N THR A 28 -8.50 3.37 -6.72
CA THR A 28 -7.84 3.07 -5.44
C THR A 28 -6.87 4.17 -5.00
N THR A 29 -6.66 5.18 -5.86
CA THR A 29 -5.80 6.32 -5.57
C THR A 29 -6.51 7.39 -4.75
N PRO A 30 -5.80 8.31 -4.06
CA PRO A 30 -6.42 9.39 -3.29
C PRO A 30 -7.10 10.47 -4.15
N ALA A 31 -6.97 10.42 -5.47
CA ALA A 31 -7.52 11.44 -6.37
C ALA A 31 -9.03 11.65 -6.19
N TRP A 32 -9.79 10.57 -5.96
CA TRP A 32 -11.24 10.67 -5.72
C TRP A 32 -11.57 11.42 -4.42
N ALA A 33 -10.75 11.22 -3.37
CA ALA A 33 -10.94 11.88 -2.09
C ALA A 33 -10.63 13.37 -2.19
N VAL A 34 -9.57 13.73 -2.91
CA VAL A 34 -9.21 15.12 -3.20
C VAL A 34 -10.35 15.80 -3.98
N GLU A 35 -10.84 15.18 -5.05
CA GLU A 35 -11.94 15.71 -5.84
C GLU A 35 -13.22 15.90 -5.02
N LEU A 36 -13.52 14.97 -4.12
CA LEU A 36 -14.68 15.07 -3.22
C LEU A 36 -14.53 16.25 -2.25
N CYS A 37 -13.34 16.45 -1.68
CA CYS A 37 -13.04 17.58 -0.81
C CYS A 37 -13.18 18.91 -1.56
N GLU A 38 -12.70 19.00 -2.77
CA GLU A 38 -12.82 20.20 -3.62
C GLU A 38 -14.28 20.51 -3.92
N ARG A 39 -15.08 19.52 -4.33
CA ARG A 39 -16.52 19.68 -4.57
C ARG A 39 -17.31 20.08 -3.32
N ALA A 40 -16.88 19.60 -2.16
CA ALA A 40 -17.49 19.97 -0.88
C ALA A 40 -17.05 21.35 -0.36
N GLY A 41 -16.18 22.06 -1.08
CA GLY A 41 -15.65 23.35 -0.65
C GLY A 41 -14.73 23.27 0.59
N VAL A 42 -14.14 22.10 0.83
CA VAL A 42 -13.20 21.91 1.94
C VAL A 42 -11.87 22.55 1.53
N GLY A 43 -11.68 23.81 1.93
CA GLY A 43 -10.48 24.60 1.61
C GLY A 43 -9.21 24.20 2.38
N ARG A 44 -9.16 22.99 2.94
CA ARG A 44 -8.00 22.47 3.68
C ARG A 44 -7.15 21.56 2.78
N ARG A 45 -5.84 21.58 3.02
CA ARG A 45 -4.92 20.66 2.37
C ARG A 45 -5.26 19.22 2.76
N VAL A 46 -5.46 18.36 1.77
CA VAL A 46 -5.54 16.92 1.97
C VAL A 46 -4.12 16.39 2.15
N ARG A 47 -3.86 15.69 3.25
CA ARG A 47 -2.62 14.95 3.48
C ARG A 47 -2.81 13.51 3.06
N VAL A 48 -1.94 13.04 2.19
CA VAL A 48 -2.00 11.67 1.67
C VAL A 48 -1.03 10.79 2.45
N VAL A 49 -1.56 9.74 3.07
CA VAL A 49 -0.79 8.71 3.76
C VAL A 49 -0.79 7.46 2.88
N GLY A 50 0.38 7.05 2.40
CA GLY A 50 0.56 5.80 1.66
C GLY A 50 0.68 4.62 2.64
N ALA A 51 -0.27 3.69 2.64
CA ALA A 51 -0.18 2.49 3.45
C ALA A 51 0.59 1.39 2.70
N MET A 52 1.63 0.85 3.32
CA MET A 52 2.49 -0.19 2.76
C MET A 52 2.74 -1.31 3.77
N ARG A 53 3.09 -2.48 3.25
CA ARG A 53 3.69 -3.58 4.01
C ARG A 53 5.17 -3.67 3.69
N THR A 54 5.92 -4.46 4.45
CA THR A 54 7.33 -4.76 4.16
C THR A 54 7.51 -5.71 2.97
N TYR A 55 6.43 -6.28 2.45
CA TYR A 55 6.42 -7.18 1.28
C TYR A 55 5.20 -6.92 0.40
N ALA A 56 5.29 -7.29 -0.87
CA ALA A 56 4.18 -7.19 -1.81
C ALA A 56 3.23 -8.38 -1.68
N THR A 57 1.93 -8.12 -1.81
CA THR A 57 0.90 -9.15 -1.78
C THR A 57 -0.09 -9.00 -2.92
N ARG A 58 -0.63 -10.12 -3.39
CA ARG A 58 -1.71 -10.13 -4.35
C ARG A 58 -2.64 -11.31 -4.14
N HIS A 59 -3.93 -11.04 -4.18
CA HIS A 59 -4.94 -12.09 -4.30
C HIS A 59 -5.29 -12.36 -5.76
N GLY A 60 -5.43 -13.64 -6.09
CA GLY A 60 -5.87 -14.10 -7.40
C GLY A 60 -4.88 -13.82 -8.53
N ARG A 61 -5.41 -13.73 -9.74
CA ARG A 61 -4.63 -13.64 -10.97
C ARG A 61 -4.04 -12.25 -11.19
N GLY A 62 -3.07 -12.18 -12.10
CA GLY A 62 -2.40 -10.96 -12.50
C GLY A 62 -0.92 -10.97 -12.11
N PRO A 63 -0.15 -10.02 -12.65
CA PRO A 63 1.29 -9.97 -12.42
C PRO A 63 1.61 -9.63 -10.97
N LEU A 64 2.59 -10.32 -10.44
CA LEU A 64 3.27 -10.04 -9.19
C LEU A 64 4.77 -10.26 -9.44
N PRO A 65 5.53 -9.21 -9.76
CA PRO A 65 6.95 -9.33 -10.01
C PRO A 65 7.68 -9.99 -8.85
N HIS A 66 8.64 -10.85 -9.17
CA HIS A 66 9.43 -11.60 -8.19
C HIS A 66 8.61 -12.49 -7.25
N GLU A 67 7.43 -12.94 -7.71
CA GLU A 67 6.57 -13.81 -6.91
C GLU A 67 7.35 -14.97 -6.27
N ALA A 68 7.23 -15.09 -4.96
CA ALA A 68 7.87 -16.12 -4.16
C ALA A 68 7.03 -16.41 -2.92
N ASP A 69 7.05 -17.65 -2.47
CA ASP A 69 6.52 -17.98 -1.15
C ASP A 69 7.49 -17.47 -0.08
N LEU A 70 7.10 -16.40 0.59
CA LEU A 70 7.88 -15.79 1.66
C LEU A 70 7.61 -16.43 3.02
N GLY A 71 6.82 -17.52 3.08
CA GLY A 71 6.45 -18.19 4.34
C GLY A 71 5.58 -17.34 5.27
N VAL A 72 4.94 -16.29 4.75
CA VAL A 72 4.10 -15.40 5.55
C VAL A 72 2.75 -16.03 5.80
N VAL A 73 2.36 -16.13 7.05
CA VAL A 73 1.04 -16.59 7.46
C VAL A 73 0.22 -15.41 7.96
N GLU A 74 -0.79 -15.02 7.19
CA GLU A 74 -1.74 -13.99 7.58
C GLU A 74 -3.10 -14.60 7.87
N ALA A 75 -3.56 -14.52 9.11
CA ALA A 75 -4.83 -15.12 9.54
C ALA A 75 -6.06 -14.61 8.77
N HIS A 76 -6.00 -13.38 8.27
CA HIS A 76 -7.12 -12.73 7.59
C HIS A 76 -7.00 -12.72 6.06
N ASN A 77 -5.86 -13.12 5.50
CA ASN A 77 -5.58 -13.13 4.07
C ASN A 77 -5.37 -14.56 3.56
N THR A 78 -6.39 -15.38 3.71
CA THR A 78 -6.35 -16.77 3.24
C THR A 78 -6.91 -16.90 1.83
N THR A 79 -6.47 -17.93 1.12
CA THR A 79 -7.05 -18.31 -0.17
C THR A 79 -8.55 -18.54 -0.05
N SER A 80 -9.32 -17.92 -0.93
CA SER A 80 -10.77 -18.09 -0.98
C SER A 80 -11.27 -18.22 -2.41
N ARG A 81 -12.46 -18.79 -2.57
CA ARG A 81 -13.09 -18.93 -3.90
C ARG A 81 -13.36 -17.57 -4.57
N TRP A 82 -13.44 -16.49 -3.79
CA TRP A 82 -13.76 -15.15 -4.29
C TRP A 82 -12.51 -14.31 -4.54
N ALA A 83 -11.57 -14.32 -3.58
CA ALA A 83 -10.34 -13.55 -3.67
C ALA A 83 -9.23 -14.27 -4.44
N GLY A 84 -9.35 -15.60 -4.60
CA GLY A 84 -8.31 -16.43 -5.19
C GLY A 84 -7.19 -16.76 -4.21
N GLU A 85 -6.07 -17.20 -4.76
CA GLU A 85 -4.87 -17.54 -4.01
C GLU A 85 -4.20 -16.29 -3.42
N PHE A 86 -3.77 -16.36 -2.18
CA PHE A 86 -2.92 -15.33 -1.57
C PHE A 86 -1.47 -15.58 -1.97
N ARG A 87 -0.87 -14.59 -2.61
CA ARG A 87 0.47 -14.65 -3.21
C ARG A 87 1.34 -13.54 -2.64
N THR A 88 2.62 -13.83 -2.47
CA THR A 88 3.60 -12.91 -1.88
C THR A 88 4.79 -12.68 -2.81
N ALA A 89 5.49 -11.57 -2.62
CA ALA A 89 6.73 -11.25 -3.31
C ALA A 89 7.54 -10.23 -2.48
N PRO A 90 8.86 -10.18 -2.64
CA PRO A 90 9.62 -8.99 -2.26
C PRO A 90 9.16 -7.78 -3.09
N TRP A 91 9.42 -6.58 -2.60
CA TRP A 91 9.09 -5.38 -3.35
C TRP A 91 9.97 -5.23 -4.59
N ASP A 92 9.33 -4.91 -5.70
CA ASP A 92 9.98 -4.51 -6.94
C ASP A 92 10.16 -3.00 -7.00
N ALA A 93 11.38 -2.53 -7.27
CA ALA A 93 11.71 -1.11 -7.28
C ALA A 93 10.98 -0.32 -8.38
N GLU A 94 10.70 -0.93 -9.53
CA GLU A 94 9.98 -0.28 -10.63
C GLU A 94 8.49 -0.11 -10.27
N VAL A 95 7.89 -1.13 -9.65
CA VAL A 95 6.50 -1.07 -9.16
C VAL A 95 6.38 -0.02 -8.06
N LEU A 96 7.33 0.06 -7.12
CA LEU A 96 7.35 1.09 -6.09
C LEU A 96 7.46 2.49 -6.68
N ARG A 97 8.38 2.69 -7.60
CA ARG A 97 8.57 3.98 -8.28
C ARG A 97 7.32 4.40 -9.03
N TYR A 98 6.71 3.48 -9.77
CA TYR A 98 5.44 3.71 -10.44
C TYR A 98 4.34 4.14 -9.45
N ALA A 99 4.24 3.45 -8.31
CA ALA A 99 3.24 3.77 -7.30
C ALA A 99 3.47 5.15 -6.67
N LEU A 100 4.71 5.49 -6.32
CA LEU A 100 5.06 6.80 -5.76
C LEU A 100 4.76 7.95 -6.74
N ASP A 101 5.07 7.77 -8.02
CA ASP A 101 4.81 8.77 -9.05
C ASP A 101 3.31 9.04 -9.25
N ARG A 102 2.46 8.03 -9.08
CA ARG A 102 1.00 8.13 -9.28
C ARG A 102 0.26 8.58 -8.04
N VAL A 103 0.62 8.06 -6.88
CA VAL A 103 -0.06 8.34 -5.61
C VAL A 103 0.47 9.62 -4.96
N ARG A 104 1.77 9.87 -5.05
CA ARG A 104 2.47 11.02 -4.45
C ARG A 104 2.12 11.20 -2.96
N PRO A 105 2.34 10.20 -2.13
CA PRO A 105 2.03 10.30 -0.71
C PRO A 105 2.93 11.34 -0.03
N ASP A 106 2.38 12.08 0.92
CA ASP A 106 3.16 13.00 1.76
C ASP A 106 4.01 12.24 2.78
N VAL A 107 3.49 11.10 3.25
CA VAL A 107 4.13 10.22 4.24
C VAL A 107 3.70 8.77 4.02
N ILE A 108 4.43 7.84 4.63
CA ILE A 108 4.16 6.40 4.58
C ILE A 108 3.74 5.89 5.96
N ALA A 109 2.76 5.01 5.99
CA ALA A 109 2.47 4.11 7.10
C ALA A 109 2.95 2.71 6.72
N LEU A 110 4.00 2.25 7.37
CA LEU A 110 4.65 0.96 7.10
C LEU A 110 4.23 -0.08 8.12
N SER A 111 3.79 -1.24 7.68
CA SER A 111 3.34 -2.33 8.54
C SER A 111 4.09 -3.63 8.26
N HIS A 112 3.93 -4.62 9.16
CA HIS A 112 4.56 -5.94 9.08
C HIS A 112 6.08 -5.94 9.23
N LEU A 113 6.61 -4.97 9.99
CA LEU A 113 8.03 -4.91 10.33
C LEU A 113 8.47 -6.06 11.26
N ASP A 114 7.53 -6.73 11.91
CA ASP A 114 7.74 -7.97 12.66
C ASP A 114 7.98 -9.19 11.77
N VAL A 115 7.58 -9.10 10.50
CA VAL A 115 7.73 -10.19 9.52
C VAL A 115 9.02 -10.04 8.74
N PHE A 116 9.34 -8.83 8.26
CA PHE A 116 10.55 -8.53 7.52
C PHE A 116 11.08 -7.15 7.92
N ASP A 117 12.06 -7.14 8.81
CA ASP A 117 12.65 -5.93 9.37
C ASP A 117 13.46 -5.13 8.34
N ASP A 118 14.09 -5.81 7.39
CA ASP A 118 15.12 -5.23 6.51
C ASP A 118 14.70 -4.98 5.04
N VAL A 119 13.57 -5.49 4.59
CA VAL A 119 13.32 -5.63 3.13
C VAL A 119 13.02 -4.31 2.43
N LEU A 120 12.42 -3.34 3.12
CA LEU A 120 12.15 -2.01 2.56
C LEU A 120 13.27 -1.00 2.84
N MET A 121 14.01 -1.20 3.93
CA MET A 121 15.08 -0.28 4.32
C MET A 121 16.39 -0.57 3.60
N SER A 122 16.57 -1.78 3.06
CA SER A 122 17.89 -2.22 2.60
C SER A 122 18.21 -2.01 1.13
N ALA A 123 17.32 -1.87 0.19
CA ALA A 123 17.69 -1.56 -1.20
C ALA A 123 16.56 -0.95 -2.05
N PRO A 124 15.33 -1.48 -2.11
CA PRO A 124 14.32 -0.86 -2.96
C PRO A 124 13.86 0.51 -2.44
N GLY A 125 13.76 0.68 -1.12
CA GLY A 125 13.30 1.92 -0.49
C GLY A 125 14.27 3.08 -0.70
N GLU A 126 15.56 2.88 -0.45
CA GLU A 126 16.61 3.88 -0.70
C GLU A 126 16.71 4.21 -2.20
N ALA A 127 16.61 3.17 -3.06
CA ALA A 127 16.73 3.35 -4.51
C ALA A 127 15.57 4.12 -5.14
N VAL A 128 14.40 4.16 -4.50
CA VAL A 128 13.20 4.83 -5.05
C VAL A 128 12.84 6.14 -4.35
N GLY A 129 13.52 6.50 -3.26
CA GLY A 129 13.26 7.73 -2.51
C GLY A 129 11.88 7.72 -1.84
N LEU A 130 11.65 6.79 -0.91
CA LEU A 130 10.42 6.74 -0.13
C LEU A 130 10.19 8.04 0.65
N PRO A 131 8.95 8.53 0.73
CA PRO A 131 8.58 9.59 1.66
C PRO A 131 8.85 9.22 3.12
N PRO A 132 8.91 10.18 4.04
CA PRO A 132 9.09 9.90 5.47
C PRO A 132 8.07 8.90 6.00
N VAL A 133 8.52 8.00 6.87
CA VAL A 133 7.65 7.04 7.54
C VAL A 133 7.02 7.73 8.74
N LEU A 134 5.71 7.93 8.69
CA LEU A 134 4.92 8.52 9.80
C LEU A 134 4.61 7.50 10.89
N VAL A 135 4.33 6.25 10.48
CA VAL A 135 3.96 5.16 11.38
C VAL A 135 4.71 3.91 10.97
N ALA A 136 5.44 3.31 11.90
CA ALA A 136 6.07 2.00 11.75
C ALA A 136 5.37 1.00 12.69
N ALA A 137 4.78 -0.08 12.12
CA ALA A 137 4.08 -1.10 12.88
C ALA A 137 4.87 -2.41 12.88
N HIS A 138 5.26 -2.83 14.08
CA HIS A 138 6.03 -4.05 14.37
C HIS A 138 5.15 -5.18 14.92
N GLY A 139 3.86 -5.17 14.62
CA GLY A 139 2.89 -6.16 15.07
C GLY A 139 1.45 -5.69 14.88
N PRO A 140 0.46 -6.55 15.20
CA PRO A 140 -0.94 -6.28 14.97
C PRO A 140 -1.54 -5.27 15.96
N ASP A 141 -0.95 -5.13 17.14
CA ASP A 141 -1.49 -4.32 18.21
C ASP A 141 -1.14 -2.83 18.08
N ARG A 142 -1.98 -1.97 18.65
CA ARG A 142 -1.72 -0.53 18.70
C ARG A 142 -0.41 -0.18 19.42
N ARG A 143 0.02 -1.02 20.36
CA ARG A 143 1.25 -0.84 21.14
C ARG A 143 2.53 -1.09 20.33
N ASP A 144 2.39 -1.85 19.24
CA ASP A 144 3.50 -2.22 18.36
C ASP A 144 3.80 -1.13 17.32
N ARG A 145 3.19 0.05 17.46
CA ARG A 145 3.33 1.16 16.52
C ARG A 145 4.25 2.24 17.08
N VAL A 146 5.23 2.60 16.29
CA VAL A 146 6.11 3.75 16.54
C VAL A 146 5.65 4.90 15.64
N LEU A 147 5.42 6.06 16.23
CA LEU A 147 5.10 7.29 15.49
C LEU A 147 6.39 8.11 15.40
N ASP A 148 6.76 8.49 14.19
CA ASP A 148 7.80 9.46 13.96
C ASP A 148 7.21 10.87 14.18
N SER A 149 7.87 11.69 14.99
CA SER A 149 7.38 12.98 15.50
C SER A 149 7.81 14.16 14.63
#